data_26e24c7b601864ab0204defc373c3846
#
_entry.id   26e24c7b601864ab0204defc373c3846
#
_cell.length_a   1.000
_cell.length_b   1.000
_cell.length_c   1.000
_cell.angle_alpha   90.00
_cell.angle_beta   90.00
_cell.angle_gamma   90.00
#
_symmetry.space_group_name_H-M   'P 1'
#
loop_
_entity.id
_entity.type
_entity.pdbx_description
1 polymer ?
#
loop_
_entity_poly.entity_id
_entity_poly.type
_entity_poly.pdbx_seq_one_letter_code
_entity_poly.pdbx_strand_id
1 'polypeptide(L)'
;NHHAFMAHAKSVLALKKLHPEALVGSSFAYGPSYAIDCHPENAMAKADYDDLKNYYWMDVYAYGRYPRAAMAYLESRDVAPQMEAGDAEILKEAAAKVDFMGVNYYQTTVVEYNPIDGVGASHEMNTTGKKGTAKVQGVPGLFKNPSNQFLPTTDWDWTIDPMGIRMCCREITSRYDLPIVISENGLGAFDKFEDGKIHDPYRIDYLKRNVEELKKACDDGC
;
A
#
# COMPACT_ATOMS: atom_id res chain seq x y z
N ASN A 1 15.10 4.23 3.98
CA ASN A 1 14.18 4.36 2.84
C ASN A 1 14.66 5.42 1.84
N HIS A 2 15.20 6.59 2.28
CA HIS A 2 15.60 7.67 1.37
C HIS A 2 16.59 7.21 0.28
N HIS A 3 17.62 6.45 0.62
CA HIS A 3 18.56 5.91 -0.36
C HIS A 3 17.91 5.00 -1.41
N ALA A 4 16.82 4.28 -1.06
CA ALA A 4 16.06 3.49 -2.03
C ALA A 4 15.33 4.39 -3.03
N PHE A 5 14.74 5.51 -2.57
CA PHE A 5 14.15 6.50 -3.46
C PHE A 5 15.20 7.15 -4.37
N MET A 6 16.37 7.50 -3.84
CA MET A 6 17.45 8.07 -4.64
C MET A 6 17.97 7.09 -5.69
N ALA A 7 18.11 5.80 -5.33
CA ALA A 7 18.49 4.76 -6.27
C ALA A 7 17.46 4.63 -7.41
N HIS A 8 16.16 4.59 -7.04
CA HIS A 8 15.07 4.58 -8.01
C HIS A 8 15.11 5.81 -8.93
N ALA A 9 15.17 7.02 -8.36
CA ALA A 9 15.18 8.27 -9.12
C ALA A 9 16.36 8.31 -10.14
N LYS A 10 17.56 7.99 -9.67
CA LYS A 10 18.75 7.92 -10.57
C LYS A 10 18.60 6.85 -11.65
N SER A 11 17.96 5.71 -11.35
CA SER A 11 17.69 4.67 -12.34
C SER A 11 16.67 5.12 -13.39
N VAL A 12 15.59 5.80 -12.98
CA VAL A 12 14.60 6.41 -13.89
C VAL A 12 15.29 7.37 -14.86
N LEU A 13 16.08 8.30 -14.33
CA LEU A 13 16.79 9.30 -15.13
C LEU A 13 17.78 8.66 -16.11
N ALA A 14 18.53 7.66 -15.66
CA ALA A 14 19.46 6.92 -16.51
C ALA A 14 18.75 6.14 -17.63
N LEU A 15 17.64 5.45 -17.29
CA LEU A 15 16.85 4.71 -18.27
C LEU A 15 16.25 5.64 -19.32
N LYS A 16 15.61 6.72 -18.89
CA LYS A 16 15.00 7.71 -19.81
C LYS A 16 16.04 8.43 -20.70
N LYS A 17 17.28 8.55 -20.22
CA LYS A 17 18.39 9.07 -21.06
C LYS A 17 18.81 8.10 -22.14
N LEU A 18 18.85 6.80 -21.86
CA LEU A 18 19.26 5.76 -22.79
C LEU A 18 18.11 5.33 -23.72
N HIS A 19 16.91 5.27 -23.18
CA HIS A 19 15.69 4.81 -23.83
C HIS A 19 14.53 5.74 -23.48
N PRO A 20 14.40 6.90 -24.14
CA PRO A 20 13.37 7.89 -23.82
C PRO A 20 11.93 7.37 -23.95
N GLU A 21 11.72 6.37 -24.82
CA GLU A 21 10.42 5.74 -25.09
C GLU A 21 10.05 4.65 -24.06
N ALA A 22 10.98 4.21 -23.22
CA ALA A 22 10.70 3.17 -22.24
C ALA A 22 9.71 3.66 -21.19
N LEU A 23 8.63 2.90 -20.94
CA LEU A 23 7.68 3.18 -19.88
C LEU A 23 8.26 2.76 -18.53
N VAL A 24 8.19 3.67 -17.55
CA VAL A 24 8.70 3.45 -16.19
C VAL A 24 7.56 3.56 -15.20
N GLY A 25 7.41 2.53 -14.40
CA GLY A 25 6.43 2.45 -13.34
C GLY A 25 7.00 1.97 -12.01
N SER A 26 6.15 1.92 -11.03
CA SER A 26 6.44 1.41 -9.68
C SER A 26 5.93 -0.02 -9.51
N SER A 27 6.19 -0.58 -8.33
CA SER A 27 5.54 -1.79 -7.83
C SER A 27 5.39 -1.62 -6.33
N PHE A 28 4.30 -0.96 -5.89
CA PHE A 28 4.04 -0.68 -4.49
C PHE A 28 3.01 -1.62 -3.90
N ALA A 29 3.30 -2.19 -2.73
CA ALA A 29 2.28 -2.82 -1.91
C ALA A 29 1.35 -1.72 -1.39
N TYR A 30 0.12 -1.71 -1.88
CA TYR A 30 -0.91 -0.75 -1.49
C TYR A 30 -2.16 -1.48 -0.99
N GLY A 31 -2.58 -1.15 0.22
CA GLY A 31 -3.85 -1.60 0.78
C GLY A 31 -4.68 -0.41 1.24
N PRO A 32 -5.82 -0.14 0.61
CA PRO A 32 -6.74 0.87 1.12
C PRO A 32 -7.06 0.64 2.59
N SER A 33 -7.19 1.72 3.34
CA SER A 33 -7.48 1.65 4.75
C SER A 33 -8.90 2.09 5.05
N TYR A 34 -9.51 1.47 6.08
CA TYR A 34 -10.83 1.85 6.61
C TYR A 34 -10.67 2.27 8.06
N ALA A 35 -11.21 3.42 8.44
CA ALA A 35 -11.39 3.69 9.87
C ALA A 35 -12.34 2.64 10.46
N ILE A 36 -12.07 2.18 11.69
CA ILE A 36 -12.89 1.14 12.34
C ILE A 36 -14.35 1.60 12.53
N ASP A 37 -14.53 2.89 12.67
CA ASP A 37 -15.84 3.55 12.79
C ASP A 37 -15.74 5.03 12.38
N CYS A 38 -16.82 5.80 12.58
CA CYS A 38 -16.88 7.21 12.25
C CYS A 38 -16.42 8.14 13.41
N HIS A 39 -15.77 7.63 14.44
CA HIS A 39 -15.23 8.46 15.51
C HIS A 39 -14.09 9.35 14.97
N PRO A 40 -14.06 10.67 15.27
CA PRO A 40 -13.06 11.58 14.67
C PRO A 40 -11.61 11.16 14.89
N GLU A 41 -11.28 10.58 16.05
CA GLU A 41 -9.92 10.10 16.33
C GLU A 41 -9.53 8.92 15.42
N ASN A 42 -10.48 8.03 15.11
CA ASN A 42 -10.25 6.92 14.18
C ASN A 42 -10.12 7.40 12.73
N ALA A 43 -10.85 8.44 12.34
CA ALA A 43 -10.67 9.08 11.04
C ALA A 43 -9.30 9.74 10.91
N MET A 44 -8.79 10.40 11.96
CA MET A 44 -7.43 10.96 12.00
C MET A 44 -6.38 9.86 11.98
N ALA A 45 -6.55 8.79 12.77
CA ALA A 45 -5.65 7.65 12.78
C ALA A 45 -5.51 7.01 11.37
N LYS A 46 -6.63 6.93 10.63
CA LYS A 46 -6.62 6.48 9.23
C LYS A 46 -5.77 7.41 8.35
N ALA A 47 -5.92 8.72 8.48
CA ALA A 47 -5.13 9.67 7.70
C ALA A 47 -3.63 9.54 8.01
N ASP A 48 -3.26 9.41 9.28
CA ASP A 48 -1.86 9.19 9.71
C ASP A 48 -1.31 7.86 9.17
N TYR A 49 -2.13 6.81 9.18
CA TYR A 49 -1.77 5.52 8.59
C TYR A 49 -1.47 5.66 7.09
N ASP A 50 -2.37 6.28 6.34
CA ASP A 50 -2.21 6.44 4.90
C ASP A 50 -0.97 7.28 4.56
N ASP A 51 -0.73 8.38 5.27
CA ASP A 51 0.44 9.21 5.05
C ASP A 51 1.76 8.49 5.35
N LEU A 52 1.81 7.63 6.38
CA LEU A 52 3.02 6.92 6.79
C LEU A 52 3.23 5.59 6.07
N LYS A 53 2.17 4.90 5.65
CA LYS A 53 2.24 3.55 5.06
C LYS A 53 2.06 3.53 3.56
N ASN A 54 1.09 4.28 3.04
CA ASN A 54 0.74 4.31 1.63
C ASN A 54 1.42 5.48 0.90
N TYR A 55 1.10 6.70 1.28
CA TYR A 55 1.54 7.90 0.56
C TYR A 55 3.01 8.24 0.75
N TYR A 56 3.64 7.78 1.83
CA TYR A 56 5.07 7.98 2.06
C TYR A 56 5.93 7.51 0.88
N TRP A 57 5.56 6.39 0.26
CA TRP A 57 6.23 5.84 -0.90
C TRP A 57 5.75 6.48 -2.21
N MET A 58 4.45 6.59 -2.35
CA MET A 58 3.81 6.99 -3.60
C MET A 58 3.99 8.47 -3.90
N ASP A 59 3.96 9.36 -2.89
CA ASP A 59 4.18 10.80 -3.09
C ASP A 59 5.62 11.10 -3.51
N VAL A 60 6.60 10.40 -2.94
CA VAL A 60 8.00 10.55 -3.37
C VAL A 60 8.17 10.11 -4.81
N TYR A 61 7.52 9.00 -5.19
CA TYR A 61 7.57 8.48 -6.55
C TYR A 61 6.88 9.42 -7.56
N ALA A 62 5.62 9.84 -7.28
CA ALA A 62 4.81 10.59 -8.22
C ALA A 62 5.03 12.11 -8.18
N TYR A 63 5.46 12.65 -7.03
CA TYR A 63 5.64 14.10 -6.84
C TYR A 63 7.06 14.51 -6.52
N GLY A 64 7.97 13.57 -6.28
CA GLY A 64 9.34 13.84 -5.85
C GLY A 64 9.46 14.48 -4.47
N ARG A 65 8.47 14.27 -3.59
CA ARG A 65 8.44 14.85 -2.25
C ARG A 65 7.70 13.95 -1.26
N TYR A 66 8.10 14.00 -0.01
CA TYR A 66 7.42 13.30 1.07
C TYR A 66 6.08 13.95 1.46
N PRO A 67 5.10 13.17 1.95
CA PRO A 67 3.88 13.72 2.57
C PRO A 67 4.23 14.62 3.75
N ARG A 68 3.58 15.78 3.85
CA ARG A 68 3.90 16.77 4.90
C ARG A 68 3.64 16.26 6.32
N ALA A 69 2.50 15.56 6.52
CA ALA A 69 2.15 15.04 7.84
C ALA A 69 3.13 13.94 8.28
N ALA A 70 3.51 13.04 7.38
CA ALA A 70 4.52 12.02 7.67
C ALA A 70 5.86 12.64 8.04
N MET A 71 6.31 13.67 7.31
CA MET A 71 7.57 14.37 7.63
C MET A 71 7.50 15.06 8.98
N ALA A 72 6.44 15.81 9.27
CA ALA A 72 6.26 16.49 10.56
C ALA A 72 6.32 15.49 11.74
N TYR A 73 5.69 14.32 11.57
CA TYR A 73 5.77 13.25 12.56
C TYR A 73 7.19 12.71 12.73
N LEU A 74 7.88 12.39 11.64
CA LEU A 74 9.26 11.86 11.70
C LEU A 74 10.25 12.88 12.26
N GLU A 75 10.11 14.16 11.92
CA GLU A 75 10.91 15.27 12.48
C GLU A 75 10.69 15.41 13.98
N SER A 76 9.46 15.32 14.45
CA SER A 76 9.14 15.39 15.89
C SER A 76 9.75 14.25 16.72
N ARG A 77 10.24 13.21 16.06
CA ARG A 77 10.88 12.02 16.67
C ARG A 77 12.39 11.91 16.35
N ASP A 78 12.96 12.89 15.70
CA ASP A 78 14.38 12.90 15.26
C ASP A 78 14.75 11.70 14.37
N VAL A 79 13.79 11.20 13.58
CA VAL A 79 13.98 10.05 12.67
C VAL A 79 13.62 10.38 11.22
N ALA A 80 13.50 11.66 10.88
CA ALA A 80 13.28 12.08 9.51
C ALA A 80 14.45 11.69 8.60
N PRO A 81 14.18 11.36 7.31
CA PRO A 81 15.26 11.08 6.37
C PRO A 81 16.17 12.29 6.20
N GLN A 82 17.46 12.05 6.31
CA GLN A 82 18.47 13.06 5.99
C GLN A 82 18.63 13.13 4.47
N MET A 83 18.45 14.33 3.93
CA MET A 83 18.61 14.61 2.50
C MET A 83 19.91 15.36 2.27
N GLU A 84 20.65 14.97 1.24
CA GLU A 84 21.83 15.69 0.78
C GLU A 84 21.44 16.84 -0.18
N ALA A 85 22.37 17.75 -0.40
CA ALA A 85 22.17 18.82 -1.37
C ALA A 85 21.95 18.25 -2.78
N GLY A 86 20.85 18.63 -3.42
CA GLY A 86 20.46 18.14 -4.76
C GLY A 86 19.51 16.94 -4.78
N ASP A 87 19.27 16.28 -3.65
CA ASP A 87 18.38 15.12 -3.61
C ASP A 87 16.93 15.47 -3.98
N ALA A 88 16.45 16.61 -3.49
CA ALA A 88 15.08 17.07 -3.79
C ALA A 88 14.88 17.33 -5.29
N GLU A 89 15.85 17.93 -5.95
CA GLU A 89 15.83 18.20 -7.39
C GLU A 89 15.86 16.91 -8.19
N ILE A 90 16.69 15.93 -7.80
CA ILE A 90 16.75 14.60 -8.46
C ILE A 90 15.42 13.86 -8.31
N LEU A 91 14.84 13.84 -7.11
CA LEU A 91 13.55 13.21 -6.88
C LEU A 91 12.44 13.85 -7.74
N LYS A 92 12.39 15.18 -7.77
CA LYS A 92 11.40 15.93 -8.56
C LYS A 92 11.58 15.72 -10.06
N GLU A 93 12.82 15.71 -10.56
CA GLU A 93 13.11 15.45 -11.97
C GLU A 93 12.68 14.02 -12.38
N ALA A 94 12.96 13.03 -11.55
CA ALA A 94 12.56 11.65 -11.79
C ALA A 94 11.04 11.48 -11.75
N ALA A 95 10.36 12.08 -10.77
CA ALA A 95 8.90 12.04 -10.65
C ALA A 95 8.18 12.60 -11.89
N ALA A 96 8.76 13.60 -12.55
CA ALA A 96 8.21 14.15 -13.81
C ALA A 96 8.38 13.20 -15.03
N LYS A 97 9.04 12.07 -14.86
CA LYS A 97 9.36 11.13 -15.95
C LYS A 97 8.77 9.73 -15.75
N VAL A 98 8.02 9.51 -14.66
CA VAL A 98 7.32 8.24 -14.45
C VAL A 98 6.03 8.22 -15.27
N ASP A 99 5.65 7.04 -15.73
CA ASP A 99 4.56 6.89 -16.71
C ASP A 99 3.32 6.22 -16.10
N PHE A 100 3.44 5.43 -15.04
CA PHE A 100 2.33 4.72 -14.41
C PHE A 100 2.61 4.36 -12.93
N MET A 101 1.54 4.10 -12.19
CA MET A 101 1.59 3.54 -10.84
C MET A 101 1.37 2.03 -10.89
N GLY A 102 2.41 1.26 -10.61
CA GLY A 102 2.30 -0.18 -10.43
C GLY A 102 1.91 -0.50 -8.99
N VAL A 103 0.92 -1.34 -8.79
CA VAL A 103 0.30 -1.62 -7.50
C VAL A 103 0.18 -3.11 -7.25
N ASN A 104 0.63 -3.54 -6.08
CA ASN A 104 0.45 -4.88 -5.56
C ASN A 104 -0.71 -4.84 -4.56
N TYR A 105 -1.88 -5.32 -4.96
CA TYR A 105 -3.06 -5.36 -4.13
C TYR A 105 -3.34 -6.77 -3.62
N TYR A 106 -3.46 -6.94 -2.31
CA TYR A 106 -3.79 -8.21 -1.68
C TYR A 106 -4.96 -8.11 -0.69
N GLN A 107 -5.04 -7.01 0.06
CA GLN A 107 -5.99 -6.84 1.14
C GLN A 107 -6.20 -5.37 1.49
N THR A 108 -7.24 -5.11 2.27
CA THR A 108 -7.47 -3.83 2.94
C THR A 108 -7.10 -3.92 4.41
N THR A 109 -6.90 -2.76 5.03
CA THR A 109 -6.50 -2.65 6.44
C THR A 109 -7.53 -1.84 7.22
N VAL A 110 -7.90 -2.30 8.41
CA VAL A 110 -8.67 -1.49 9.37
C VAL A 110 -7.71 -0.67 10.22
N VAL A 111 -8.09 0.57 10.50
CA VAL A 111 -7.31 1.51 11.30
C VAL A 111 -8.15 2.04 12.45
N GLU A 112 -7.59 1.97 13.65
CA GLU A 112 -8.15 2.49 14.88
C GLU A 112 -7.09 3.36 15.59
N TYR A 113 -7.52 4.39 16.31
CA TYR A 113 -6.63 5.19 17.13
C TYR A 113 -5.90 4.31 18.17
N ASN A 114 -4.63 4.56 18.35
CA ASN A 114 -3.77 3.84 19.30
C ASN A 114 -3.24 4.82 20.35
N PRO A 115 -3.63 4.72 21.62
CA PRO A 115 -3.12 5.63 22.65
C PRO A 115 -1.61 5.46 22.86
N ILE A 116 -0.98 6.42 23.55
CA ILE A 116 0.48 6.45 23.76
C ILE A 116 1.00 5.22 24.52
N ASP A 117 0.21 4.68 25.43
CA ASP A 117 0.46 3.45 26.18
C ASP A 117 -0.12 2.19 25.50
N GLY A 118 -0.57 2.33 24.27
CA GLY A 118 -1.21 1.28 23.49
C GLY A 118 -0.26 0.27 22.87
N VAL A 119 -0.73 -0.37 21.81
CA VAL A 119 0.02 -1.43 21.10
C VAL A 119 1.30 -0.86 20.49
N GLY A 120 2.43 -1.44 20.87
CA GLY A 120 3.75 -1.11 20.31
C GLY A 120 3.89 -1.55 18.85
N ALA A 121 4.89 -0.98 18.17
CA ALA A 121 5.24 -1.39 16.82
C ALA A 121 5.61 -2.88 16.80
N SER A 122 4.81 -3.69 16.11
CA SER A 122 5.09 -5.10 15.84
C SER A 122 5.15 -5.29 14.33
N HIS A 123 6.20 -5.95 13.86
CA HIS A 123 6.33 -6.37 12.46
C HIS A 123 6.05 -7.87 12.29
N GLU A 124 5.45 -8.49 13.32
CA GLU A 124 5.11 -9.91 13.26
C GLU A 124 3.87 -10.13 12.39
N MET A 125 4.11 -10.51 11.15
CA MET A 125 3.06 -11.00 10.26
C MET A 125 2.77 -12.48 10.58
N ASN A 126 1.55 -12.94 10.26
CA ASN A 126 1.26 -14.36 10.31
C ASN A 126 2.05 -15.09 9.21
N THR A 127 3.14 -15.74 9.58
CA THR A 127 3.98 -16.54 8.69
C THR A 127 3.71 -18.04 8.83
N THR A 128 2.83 -18.43 9.75
CA THR A 128 2.52 -19.83 10.06
C THR A 128 1.39 -20.38 9.17
N GLY A 129 0.61 -19.51 8.54
CA GLY A 129 -0.62 -19.88 7.82
C GLY A 129 -1.71 -20.43 8.73
N LYS A 130 -1.59 -20.23 10.04
CA LYS A 130 -2.61 -20.63 11.00
C LYS A 130 -3.50 -19.42 11.30
N LYS A 131 -4.74 -19.51 10.84
CA LYS A 131 -5.75 -18.45 11.04
C LYS A 131 -5.90 -18.05 12.51
N GLY A 132 -6.00 -16.75 12.78
CA GLY A 132 -6.13 -16.18 14.12
C GLY A 132 -4.80 -16.00 14.86
N THR A 133 -3.66 -16.09 14.17
CA THR A 133 -2.33 -15.90 14.80
C THR A 133 -1.67 -14.56 14.43
N ALA A 134 -2.27 -13.77 13.55
CA ALA A 134 -1.79 -12.42 13.26
C ALA A 134 -1.90 -11.55 14.53
N LYS A 135 -0.85 -10.78 14.79
CA LYS A 135 -0.82 -9.82 15.90
C LYS A 135 -1.26 -8.44 15.41
N VAL A 136 -1.98 -7.73 16.25
CA VAL A 136 -2.33 -6.32 16.00
C VAL A 136 -1.03 -5.52 15.93
N GLN A 137 -0.84 -4.82 14.83
CA GLN A 137 0.28 -3.91 14.64
C GLN A 137 -0.16 -2.49 15.01
N GLY A 138 0.78 -1.65 15.46
CA GLY A 138 0.43 -0.29 15.81
C GLY A 138 1.63 0.62 16.01
N VAL A 139 1.37 1.91 15.99
CA VAL A 139 2.30 2.97 16.37
C VAL A 139 1.67 3.73 17.52
N PRO A 140 2.23 3.66 18.74
CA PRO A 140 1.67 4.36 19.90
C PRO A 140 1.50 5.85 19.66
N GLY A 141 0.34 6.37 20.05
CA GLY A 141 -0.04 7.76 19.85
C GLY A 141 -0.57 8.09 18.46
N LEU A 142 -0.67 7.11 17.53
CA LEU A 142 -1.19 7.30 16.18
C LEU A 142 -2.28 6.29 15.84
N PHE A 143 -1.90 5.08 15.47
CA PHE A 143 -2.82 4.06 14.96
C PHE A 143 -2.44 2.65 15.36
N LYS A 144 -3.42 1.75 15.28
CA LYS A 144 -3.26 0.30 15.29
C LYS A 144 -4.15 -0.34 14.23
N ASN A 145 -3.86 -1.58 13.86
CA ASN A 145 -4.53 -2.30 12.78
C ASN A 145 -5.24 -3.56 13.32
N PRO A 146 -6.46 -3.44 13.86
CA PRO A 146 -7.27 -4.58 14.24
C PRO A 146 -7.81 -5.30 13.01
N SER A 147 -8.26 -6.54 13.20
CA SER A 147 -8.90 -7.32 12.14
C SER A 147 -10.24 -6.70 11.72
N ASN A 148 -10.56 -6.79 10.43
CA ASN A 148 -11.87 -6.39 9.93
C ASN A 148 -12.95 -7.39 10.41
N GLN A 149 -13.97 -6.88 11.09
CA GLN A 149 -15.05 -7.70 11.65
C GLN A 149 -16.14 -8.07 10.62
N PHE A 150 -16.15 -7.43 9.47
CA PHE A 150 -17.19 -7.57 8.44
C PHE A 150 -16.77 -8.42 7.25
N LEU A 151 -15.47 -8.71 7.13
CA LEU A 151 -14.91 -9.40 5.97
C LEU A 151 -14.22 -10.71 6.39
N PRO A 152 -14.29 -11.76 5.55
CA PRO A 152 -13.56 -12.98 5.79
C PRO A 152 -12.05 -12.76 5.63
N THR A 153 -11.27 -13.67 6.22
CA THR A 153 -9.82 -13.68 6.10
C THR A 153 -9.32 -15.00 5.53
N THR A 154 -8.13 -14.93 4.93
CA THR A 154 -7.37 -16.12 4.48
C THR A 154 -6.76 -16.88 5.68
N ASP A 155 -6.03 -17.97 5.40
CA ASP A 155 -5.26 -18.72 6.41
C ASP A 155 -4.10 -17.88 7.00
N TRP A 156 -3.67 -16.83 6.32
CA TRP A 156 -2.67 -15.85 6.78
C TRP A 156 -3.30 -14.64 7.49
N ASP A 157 -4.60 -14.67 7.81
CA ASP A 157 -5.38 -13.57 8.38
C ASP A 157 -5.47 -12.33 7.46
N TRP A 158 -5.17 -12.47 6.17
CA TRP A 158 -5.36 -11.39 5.21
C TRP A 158 -6.84 -11.19 4.89
N THR A 159 -7.30 -9.97 4.95
CA THR A 159 -8.68 -9.63 4.64
C THR A 159 -9.01 -9.90 3.17
N ILE A 160 -10.06 -10.66 2.91
CA ILE A 160 -10.56 -10.91 1.54
C ILE A 160 -11.56 -9.80 1.20
N ASP A 161 -11.09 -8.82 0.45
CA ASP A 161 -11.88 -7.65 0.07
C ASP A 161 -11.74 -7.32 -1.42
N PRO A 162 -12.57 -7.88 -2.28
CA PRO A 162 -12.55 -7.54 -3.71
C PRO A 162 -12.87 -6.07 -3.99
N MET A 163 -13.74 -5.43 -3.19
CA MET A 163 -14.06 -4.01 -3.36
C MET A 163 -12.87 -3.11 -3.07
N GLY A 164 -11.93 -3.57 -2.25
CA GLY A 164 -10.71 -2.83 -1.93
C GLY A 164 -9.85 -2.51 -3.15
N ILE A 165 -9.80 -3.38 -4.18
CA ILE A 165 -9.04 -3.08 -5.40
C ILE A 165 -9.69 -1.92 -6.19
N ARG A 166 -11.01 -1.81 -6.18
CA ARG A 166 -11.74 -0.66 -6.76
C ARG A 166 -11.46 0.62 -5.98
N MET A 167 -11.48 0.56 -4.64
CA MET A 167 -11.07 1.68 -3.77
C MET A 167 -9.63 2.10 -4.05
N CYS A 168 -8.71 1.15 -4.14
CA CYS A 168 -7.31 1.38 -4.51
C CYS A 168 -7.19 2.20 -5.80
N CYS A 169 -7.85 1.77 -6.87
CA CYS A 169 -7.84 2.50 -8.15
C CYS A 169 -8.38 3.93 -8.00
N ARG A 170 -9.50 4.11 -7.31
CA ARG A 170 -10.12 5.43 -7.11
C ARG A 170 -9.25 6.37 -6.29
N GLU A 171 -8.65 5.88 -5.20
CA GLU A 171 -7.77 6.69 -4.34
C GLU A 171 -6.51 7.12 -5.10
N ILE A 172 -5.90 6.20 -5.85
CA ILE A 172 -4.69 6.47 -6.63
C ILE A 172 -4.99 7.43 -7.78
N THR A 173 -6.04 7.20 -8.57
CA THR A 173 -6.44 8.10 -9.65
C THR A 173 -6.76 9.51 -9.14
N SER A 174 -7.49 9.62 -8.01
CA SER A 174 -7.82 10.94 -7.43
C SER A 174 -6.60 11.71 -6.96
N ARG A 175 -5.52 11.01 -6.54
CA ARG A 175 -4.34 11.65 -5.97
C ARG A 175 -3.25 11.93 -7.00
N TYR A 176 -3.01 11.01 -7.94
CA TYR A 176 -1.78 11.03 -8.76
C TYR A 176 -2.01 11.30 -10.24
N ASP A 177 -3.21 11.11 -10.74
CA ASP A 177 -3.54 11.32 -12.17
C ASP A 177 -2.56 10.57 -13.12
N LEU A 178 -2.19 9.35 -12.74
CA LEU A 178 -1.32 8.46 -13.50
C LEU A 178 -2.06 7.17 -13.83
N PRO A 179 -1.81 6.56 -14.99
CA PRO A 179 -2.32 5.22 -15.30
C PRO A 179 -1.92 4.22 -14.21
N ILE A 180 -2.81 3.26 -13.94
CA ILE A 180 -2.60 2.23 -12.91
C ILE A 180 -2.35 0.89 -13.58
N VAL A 181 -1.35 0.17 -13.10
CA VAL A 181 -1.09 -1.23 -13.46
C VAL A 181 -1.15 -2.06 -12.18
N ILE A 182 -2.07 -3.01 -12.11
CA ILE A 182 -2.05 -4.00 -11.04
C ILE A 182 -0.94 -5.00 -11.35
N SER A 183 0.20 -4.82 -10.70
CA SER A 183 1.40 -5.66 -10.90
C SER A 183 1.34 -6.97 -10.14
N GLU A 184 0.62 -7.00 -9.00
CA GLU A 184 0.39 -8.22 -8.22
C GLU A 184 -1.02 -8.22 -7.64
N ASN A 185 -1.66 -9.40 -7.66
CA ASN A 185 -2.92 -9.67 -6.97
C ASN A 185 -3.01 -11.16 -6.63
N GLY A 186 -3.46 -11.50 -5.44
CA GLY A 186 -3.55 -12.87 -4.98
C GLY A 186 -3.94 -12.98 -3.50
N LEU A 187 -3.99 -14.19 -3.00
CA LEU A 187 -4.26 -14.48 -1.60
C LEU A 187 -3.30 -15.55 -1.06
N GLY A 188 -2.97 -15.46 0.23
CA GLY A 188 -2.23 -16.49 0.95
C GLY A 188 -3.15 -17.62 1.38
N ALA A 189 -2.88 -18.83 0.90
CA ALA A 189 -3.58 -20.05 1.29
C ALA A 189 -2.64 -21.26 1.10
N PHE A 190 -2.91 -22.34 1.84
CA PHE A 190 -2.23 -23.60 1.61
C PHE A 190 -2.83 -24.34 0.43
N ASP A 191 -1.97 -24.65 -0.53
CA ASP A 191 -2.36 -25.50 -1.64
C ASP A 191 -2.38 -26.96 -1.22
N LYS A 192 -3.41 -27.68 -1.65
CA LYS A 192 -3.50 -29.13 -1.46
C LYS A 192 -3.24 -29.80 -2.79
N PHE A 193 -2.19 -30.64 -2.79
CA PHE A 193 -1.90 -31.47 -3.95
C PHE A 193 -2.63 -32.81 -3.81
N GLU A 194 -3.64 -33.04 -4.65
CA GLU A 194 -4.51 -34.20 -4.64
C GLU A 194 -4.62 -34.75 -6.08
N ASP A 195 -4.45 -36.05 -6.27
CA ASP A 195 -4.56 -36.74 -7.57
C ASP A 195 -3.74 -36.10 -8.69
N GLY A 196 -2.53 -35.61 -8.38
CA GLY A 196 -1.63 -34.98 -9.35
C GLY A 196 -2.02 -33.56 -9.75
N LYS A 197 -2.94 -32.91 -9.00
CA LYS A 197 -3.45 -31.57 -9.27
C LYS A 197 -3.58 -30.74 -7.98
N ILE A 198 -3.66 -29.43 -8.15
CA ILE A 198 -4.08 -28.50 -7.12
C ILE A 198 -5.47 -28.00 -7.51
N HIS A 199 -6.45 -28.22 -6.64
CA HIS A 199 -7.82 -27.72 -6.80
C HIS A 199 -7.98 -26.50 -5.92
N ASP A 200 -7.98 -25.30 -6.52
CA ASP A 200 -8.01 -24.01 -5.83
C ASP A 200 -9.19 -23.11 -6.23
N PRO A 201 -10.45 -23.59 -6.13
CA PRO A 201 -11.63 -22.80 -6.49
C PRO A 201 -11.73 -21.50 -5.67
N TYR A 202 -11.20 -21.49 -4.45
CA TYR A 202 -11.12 -20.31 -3.60
C TYR A 202 -10.25 -19.20 -4.23
N ARG A 203 -9.15 -19.57 -4.89
CA ARG A 203 -8.24 -18.61 -5.57
C ARG A 203 -8.89 -18.10 -6.86
N ILE A 204 -9.55 -18.99 -7.59
CA ILE A 204 -10.31 -18.63 -8.79
C ILE A 204 -11.42 -17.65 -8.44
N ASP A 205 -12.21 -17.91 -7.39
CA ASP A 205 -13.27 -17.00 -6.92
C ASP A 205 -12.68 -15.63 -6.51
N TYR A 206 -11.61 -15.63 -5.73
CA TYR A 206 -10.92 -14.40 -5.32
C TYR A 206 -10.51 -13.56 -6.54
N LEU A 207 -9.78 -14.14 -7.49
CA LEU A 207 -9.30 -13.42 -8.67
C LEU A 207 -10.47 -12.93 -9.54
N LYS A 208 -11.50 -13.77 -9.75
CA LYS A 208 -12.70 -13.40 -10.52
C LYS A 208 -13.37 -12.15 -9.92
N ARG A 209 -13.61 -12.15 -8.61
CA ARG A 209 -14.25 -11.02 -7.92
C ARG A 209 -13.39 -9.75 -7.96
N ASN A 210 -12.06 -9.86 -7.87
CA ASN A 210 -11.17 -8.72 -8.02
C ASN A 210 -11.23 -8.16 -9.45
N VAL A 211 -11.23 -8.99 -10.49
CA VAL A 211 -11.35 -8.55 -11.89
C VAL A 211 -12.70 -7.87 -12.15
N GLU A 212 -13.78 -8.38 -11.56
CA GLU A 212 -15.10 -7.76 -11.64
C GLU A 212 -15.09 -6.33 -11.01
N GLU A 213 -14.41 -6.15 -9.90
CA GLU A 213 -14.27 -4.82 -9.25
C GLU A 213 -13.31 -3.90 -10.02
N LEU A 214 -12.26 -4.42 -10.65
CA LEU A 214 -11.41 -3.63 -11.57
C LEU A 214 -12.20 -3.10 -12.76
N LYS A 215 -13.09 -3.93 -13.35
CA LYS A 215 -13.97 -3.44 -14.41
C LYS A 215 -14.83 -2.28 -13.95
N LYS A 216 -15.40 -2.36 -12.73
CA LYS A 216 -16.17 -1.25 -12.16
C LYS A 216 -15.31 -0.02 -11.89
N ALA A 217 -14.02 -0.20 -11.53
CA ALA A 217 -13.10 0.93 -11.39
C ALA A 217 -12.92 1.69 -12.71
N CYS A 218 -12.81 0.96 -13.84
CA CYS A 218 -12.79 1.59 -15.16
C CYS A 218 -14.09 2.35 -15.46
N ASP A 219 -15.25 1.76 -15.10
CA ASP A 219 -16.56 2.42 -15.24
C ASP A 219 -16.67 3.68 -14.34
N ASP A 220 -15.95 3.73 -13.21
CA ASP A 220 -15.83 4.90 -12.33
C ASP A 220 -14.90 6.00 -12.86
N GLY A 221 -14.18 5.75 -13.95
CA GLY A 221 -13.25 6.69 -14.56
C GLY A 221 -11.80 6.57 -14.12
N CYS A 222 -11.40 5.39 -13.59
CA CYS A 222 -10.01 5.11 -13.24
C CYS A 222 -9.23 4.54 -14.44
#